data_40fdd82095d91b4927e1c7afa6d85a60
#
_entry.id   40fdd82095d91b4927e1c7afa6d85a60
#
_cell.length_a   1.000
_cell.length_b   1.000
_cell.length_c   1.000
_cell.angle_alpha   90.00
_cell.angle_beta   90.00
_cell.angle_gamma   90.00
#
_symmetry.space_group_name_H-M   'P 1'
#
loop_
_entity.id
_entity.type
_entity.pdbx_description
1 polymer ?
#
loop_
_entity_poly.entity_id
_entity_poly.type
_entity_poly.pdbx_seq_one_letter_code
_entity_poly.pdbx_strand_id
1 'polypeptide(L)'
;AAMYVLDGTVTTDGNSYGSKQLMIAKDTKLCEFDMSENGTVYLFGGEPFDEERFIFWNFVNSDRELIEQAKVNWNDQNHEAFPLVPGDEDDYVPLPKAILNRKP
;
A
#
# COMPACT_ATOMS: atom_id res chain seq x y z
N ALA A 1 3.88 -13.70 -1.09
CA ALA A 1 4.88 -12.78 -1.64
C ALA A 1 4.38 -12.15 -2.93
N ALA A 2 4.84 -10.97 -3.21
CA ALA A 2 4.54 -10.26 -4.45
C ALA A 2 5.84 -9.90 -5.19
N MET A 3 5.71 -9.74 -6.51
CA MET A 3 6.82 -9.35 -7.38
C MET A 3 6.35 -8.22 -8.30
N TYR A 4 7.12 -7.15 -8.34
CA TYR A 4 6.92 -6.07 -9.31
C TYR A 4 8.00 -6.11 -10.37
N VAL A 5 7.61 -6.20 -11.64
CA VAL A 5 8.53 -6.18 -12.76
C VAL A 5 8.76 -4.73 -13.17
N LEU A 6 9.96 -4.22 -12.89
CA LEU A 6 10.33 -2.87 -13.28
C LEU A 6 10.74 -2.83 -14.76
N ASP A 7 11.67 -3.69 -15.13
CA ASP A 7 12.19 -3.81 -16.49
C ASP A 7 12.31 -5.26 -16.89
N GLY A 8 12.21 -5.54 -18.18
CA GLY A 8 12.38 -6.87 -18.74
C GLY A 8 11.13 -7.72 -18.69
N THR A 9 11.32 -9.02 -18.74
CA THR A 9 10.25 -10.01 -18.77
C THR A 9 10.51 -11.12 -17.77
N VAL A 10 9.47 -11.51 -17.05
CA VAL A 10 9.47 -12.67 -16.15
C VAL A 10 8.56 -13.73 -16.72
N THR A 11 9.06 -14.96 -16.78
CA THR A 11 8.29 -16.13 -17.24
C THR A 11 8.18 -17.13 -16.09
N THR A 12 6.96 -17.53 -15.78
CA THR A 12 6.67 -18.56 -14.78
C THR A 12 5.38 -19.29 -15.17
N ASP A 13 5.35 -20.60 -14.92
CA ASP A 13 4.22 -21.48 -15.22
C ASP A 13 3.67 -21.31 -16.66
N GLY A 14 4.57 -21.11 -17.62
CA GLY A 14 4.21 -20.94 -19.04
C GLY A 14 3.64 -19.57 -19.40
N ASN A 15 3.55 -18.65 -18.47
CA ASN A 15 3.08 -17.28 -18.68
C ASN A 15 4.23 -16.27 -18.60
N SER A 16 4.15 -15.24 -19.40
CA SER A 16 5.12 -14.14 -19.42
C SER A 16 4.50 -12.84 -18.92
N TYR A 17 5.26 -12.11 -18.12
CA TYR A 17 4.84 -10.85 -17.51
C TYR A 17 5.89 -9.79 -17.85
N GLY A 18 5.44 -8.64 -18.34
CA GLY A 18 6.29 -7.54 -18.74
C GLY A 18 6.43 -6.45 -17.69
N SER A 19 7.10 -5.38 -18.07
CA SER A 19 7.35 -4.24 -17.17
C SER A 19 6.07 -3.58 -16.67
N LYS A 20 6.14 -3.05 -15.46
CA LYS A 20 5.04 -2.37 -14.74
C LYS A 20 3.88 -3.29 -14.35
N GLN A 21 4.11 -4.59 -14.26
CA GLN A 21 3.13 -5.55 -13.78
C GLN A 21 3.48 -6.01 -12.37
N LEU A 22 2.45 -6.07 -11.52
CA LEU A 22 2.54 -6.60 -10.17
C LEU A 22 1.94 -8.01 -10.16
N MET A 23 2.72 -8.98 -9.71
CA MET A 23 2.31 -10.36 -9.56
C MET A 23 2.16 -10.69 -8.09
N ILE A 24 1.01 -11.24 -7.72
CA ILE A 24 0.75 -11.67 -6.34
C ILE A 24 0.59 -13.19 -6.34
N ALA A 25 1.47 -13.87 -5.61
CA ALA A 25 1.38 -15.31 -5.44
C ALA A 25 0.19 -15.65 -4.51
N LYS A 26 -0.68 -16.55 -4.96
CA LYS A 26 -1.82 -17.01 -4.16
C LYS A 26 -1.43 -18.02 -3.10
N ASP A 27 -0.32 -18.71 -3.31
CA ASP A 27 0.21 -19.74 -2.41
C ASP A 27 1.53 -19.28 -1.80
N THR A 28 1.83 -19.85 -0.64
CA THR A 28 3.11 -19.59 0.06
C THR A 28 4.30 -20.30 -0.58
N LYS A 29 4.09 -21.10 -1.61
CA LYS A 29 5.17 -21.81 -2.28
C LYS A 29 5.99 -20.88 -3.14
N LEU A 30 7.29 -20.96 -2.98
CA LEU A 30 8.23 -20.34 -3.90
C LEU A 30 8.06 -20.97 -5.28
N CYS A 31 7.61 -20.18 -6.24
CA CYS A 31 7.61 -20.57 -7.64
C CYS A 31 8.96 -20.23 -8.26
N GLU A 32 9.42 -21.10 -9.14
CA GLU A 32 10.56 -20.79 -9.98
C GLU A 32 10.11 -19.82 -11.08
N PHE A 33 10.96 -18.89 -11.41
CA PHE A 33 10.73 -17.98 -12.52
C PHE A 33 12.03 -17.70 -13.27
N ASP A 34 11.91 -17.47 -14.57
CA ASP A 34 13.00 -17.05 -15.43
C ASP A 34 12.88 -15.56 -15.72
N MET A 35 14.03 -14.88 -15.74
CA MET A 35 14.10 -13.46 -16.08
C MET A 35 14.86 -13.28 -17.38
N SER A 36 14.44 -12.31 -18.19
CA SER A 36 15.22 -11.85 -19.33
C SER A 36 16.53 -11.20 -18.87
N GLU A 37 17.54 -11.17 -19.76
CA GLU A 37 18.76 -10.41 -19.51
C GLU A 37 18.41 -8.93 -19.28
N ASN A 38 19.11 -8.31 -18.34
CA ASN A 38 18.89 -6.90 -17.94
C ASN A 38 17.50 -6.63 -17.32
N GLY A 39 16.79 -7.68 -16.89
CA GLY A 39 15.56 -7.52 -16.15
C GLY A 39 15.80 -7.08 -14.72
N THR A 40 14.85 -6.30 -14.17
CA THR A 40 14.84 -5.89 -12.77
C THR A 40 13.48 -6.14 -12.16
N VAL A 41 13.45 -6.84 -11.03
CA VAL A 41 12.22 -7.10 -10.28
C VAL A 41 12.41 -6.73 -8.82
N TYR A 42 11.32 -6.34 -8.18
CA TYR A 42 11.26 -6.16 -6.74
C TYR A 42 10.41 -7.27 -6.14
N LEU A 43 11.01 -8.02 -5.22
CA LEU A 43 10.32 -9.04 -4.43
C LEU A 43 10.00 -8.47 -3.07
N PHE A 44 8.77 -8.61 -2.63
CA PHE A 44 8.37 -8.17 -1.30
C PHE A 44 7.28 -9.06 -0.73
N GLY A 45 7.23 -9.08 0.56
CA GLY A 45 6.29 -9.88 1.30
C GLY A 45 6.70 -9.96 2.75
N GLY A 46 5.95 -10.71 3.52
CA GLY A 46 6.22 -10.88 4.92
C GLY A 46 5.18 -11.80 5.55
N GLU A 47 5.31 -12.00 6.85
CA GLU A 47 4.34 -12.74 7.63
C GLU A 47 3.01 -11.97 7.65
N PRO A 48 1.87 -12.64 7.40
CA PRO A 48 0.56 -11.99 7.50
C PRO A 48 0.31 -11.46 8.91
N PHE A 49 -0.44 -10.37 9.00
CA PHE A 49 -0.93 -9.89 10.29
C PHE A 49 -1.97 -10.87 10.86
N ASP A 50 -1.98 -11.02 12.18
CA ASP A 50 -2.95 -11.87 12.88
C ASP A 50 -4.38 -11.31 12.81
N GLU A 51 -4.50 -10.03 12.54
CA GLU A 51 -5.77 -9.33 12.45
C GLU A 51 -5.85 -8.46 11.21
N GLU A 52 -7.07 -8.18 10.78
CA GLU A 52 -7.32 -7.34 9.62
C GLU A 52 -6.87 -5.89 9.88
N ARG A 53 -6.31 -5.25 8.85
CA ARG A 53 -5.96 -3.83 8.86
C ARG A 53 -6.86 -3.09 7.91
N PHE A 54 -7.41 -1.98 8.38
CA PHE A 54 -8.20 -1.07 7.57
C PHE A 54 -7.36 0.13 7.16
N ILE A 55 -7.56 0.60 5.96
CA ILE A 55 -6.81 1.72 5.38
C ILE A 55 -7.79 2.77 4.90
N PHE A 56 -7.56 3.99 5.31
CA PHE A 56 -8.20 5.16 4.72
C PHE A 56 -7.14 6.22 4.50
N TRP A 57 -6.88 6.56 3.26
CA TRP A 57 -5.85 7.52 2.87
C TRP A 57 -4.49 7.16 3.52
N ASN A 58 -3.99 7.96 4.46
CA ASN A 58 -2.74 7.70 5.18
C ASN A 58 -2.96 7.04 6.55
N PHE A 59 -4.20 6.75 6.92
CA PHE A 59 -4.51 6.13 8.20
C PHE A 59 -4.67 4.63 8.06
N VAL A 60 -3.97 3.89 8.91
CA VAL A 60 -4.01 2.43 8.97
C VAL A 60 -4.23 2.00 10.41
N ASN A 61 -5.22 1.17 10.65
CA ASN A 61 -5.47 0.61 11.99
C ASN A 61 -6.30 -0.67 11.88
N SER A 62 -6.19 -1.54 12.87
CA SER A 62 -7.07 -2.70 13.03
C SER A 62 -8.44 -2.33 13.60
N ASP A 63 -8.56 -1.16 14.20
CA ASP A 63 -9.81 -0.63 14.74
C ASP A 63 -10.34 0.49 13.83
N ARG A 64 -11.50 0.23 13.21
CA ARG A 64 -12.16 1.20 12.32
C ARG A 64 -12.54 2.49 13.04
N GLU A 65 -12.89 2.40 14.31
CA GLU A 65 -13.28 3.55 15.11
C GLU A 65 -12.13 4.55 15.27
N LEU A 66 -10.91 4.04 15.44
CA LEU A 66 -9.72 4.89 15.50
C LEU A 66 -9.44 5.59 14.17
N ILE A 67 -9.75 4.95 13.05
CA ILE A 67 -9.66 5.60 11.74
C ILE A 67 -10.69 6.73 11.61
N GLU A 68 -11.92 6.53 12.07
CA GLU A 68 -12.95 7.57 12.05
C GLU A 68 -12.58 8.75 12.95
N GLN A 69 -12.02 8.50 14.12
CA GLN A 69 -11.50 9.55 14.99
C GLN A 69 -10.33 10.31 14.35
N ALA A 70 -9.44 9.59 13.67
CA ALA A 70 -8.32 10.21 12.97
C ALA A 70 -8.80 11.15 11.86
N LYS A 71 -9.84 10.76 11.11
CA LYS A 71 -10.46 11.62 10.09
C LYS A 71 -10.99 12.92 10.68
N VAL A 72 -11.74 12.82 11.78
CA VAL A 72 -12.29 13.99 12.46
C VAL A 72 -11.17 14.89 12.97
N ASN A 73 -10.19 14.32 13.66
CA ASN A 73 -9.07 15.07 14.22
C ASN A 73 -8.23 15.75 13.12
N TRP A 74 -8.01 15.09 12.00
CA TRP A 74 -7.30 15.68 10.88
C TRP A 74 -8.08 16.80 10.22
N ASN A 75 -9.38 16.58 9.98
CA ASN A 75 -10.25 17.57 9.36
C ASN A 75 -10.40 18.83 10.22
N ASP A 76 -10.47 18.66 11.53
CA ASP A 76 -10.58 19.75 12.48
C ASP A 76 -9.23 20.41 12.82
N GLN A 77 -8.15 19.94 12.23
CA GLN A 77 -6.78 20.39 12.48
C GLN A 77 -6.45 20.36 13.98
N ASN A 78 -6.80 19.26 14.62
CA ASN A 78 -6.51 19.04 16.04
C ASN A 78 -5.01 18.72 16.22
N HIS A 79 -4.26 19.74 16.64
CA HIS A 79 -2.80 19.63 16.76
C HIS A 79 -2.33 18.91 18.03
N GLU A 80 -3.21 18.56 18.94
CA GLU A 80 -2.91 17.62 20.02
C GLU A 80 -2.82 16.20 19.50
N ALA A 81 -3.76 15.81 18.61
CA ALA A 81 -3.77 14.50 17.98
C ALA A 81 -2.72 14.38 16.87
N PHE A 82 -2.58 15.43 16.05
CA PHE A 82 -1.62 15.51 14.95
C PHE A 82 -0.77 16.78 15.10
N PRO A 83 0.32 16.73 15.86
CA PRO A 83 1.18 17.90 16.05
C PRO A 83 1.74 18.44 14.73
N LEU A 84 1.91 19.76 14.66
CA LEU A 84 2.55 20.39 13.52
C LEU A 84 4.00 19.93 13.40
N VAL A 85 4.45 19.75 12.15
CA VAL A 85 5.84 19.39 11.87
C VAL A 85 6.71 20.64 12.00
N PRO A 86 7.73 20.64 12.86
CA PRO A 86 8.64 21.79 12.99
C PRO A 86 9.29 22.14 11.64
N GLY A 87 9.17 23.39 11.24
CA GLY A 87 9.66 23.88 9.95
C GLY A 87 8.69 23.74 8.79
N ASP A 88 7.52 23.14 9.03
CA ASP A 88 6.45 22.93 8.02
C ASP A 88 5.08 23.13 8.68
N GLU A 89 4.91 24.25 9.36
CA GLU A 89 3.68 24.55 10.12
C GLU A 89 2.54 25.10 9.27
N ASP A 90 2.85 25.60 8.07
CA ASP A 90 1.88 26.28 7.22
C ASP A 90 1.18 25.35 6.22
N ASP A 91 1.74 24.17 5.98
CA ASP A 91 1.19 23.21 5.00
C ASP A 91 0.12 22.32 5.62
N TYR A 92 -1.01 22.21 4.92
CA TYR A 92 -2.09 21.34 5.30
C TYR A 92 -2.66 20.63 4.06
N VAL A 93 -2.70 19.30 4.10
CA VAL A 93 -3.30 18.48 3.05
C VAL A 93 -4.69 18.03 3.51
N PRO A 94 -5.76 18.51 2.88
CA PRO A 94 -7.11 18.10 3.27
C PRO A 94 -7.40 16.64 2.96
N LEU A 95 -8.36 16.06 3.68
CA LEU A 95 -8.84 14.71 3.39
C LEU A 95 -9.37 14.61 1.95
N PRO A 96 -9.10 13.50 1.25
CA PRO A 96 -9.57 13.32 -0.11
C PRO A 96 -11.10 13.15 -0.15
N LYS A 97 -11.78 14.03 -0.89
CA LYS A 97 -13.24 14.03 -1.03
C LYS A 97 -13.78 12.85 -1.85
N ALA A 98 -12.99 12.35 -2.79
CA ALA A 98 -13.42 11.32 -3.73
C ALA A 98 -13.57 9.93 -3.11
N ILE A 99 -12.97 9.70 -1.93
CA ILE A 99 -13.00 8.41 -1.24
C ILE A 99 -14.26 8.26 -0.38
N LEU A 100 -14.91 9.38 -0.03
CA LEU A 100 -16.12 9.37 0.80
C LEU A 100 -17.33 8.73 0.10
N ASN A 101 -17.31 8.58 -1.21
CA ASN A 101 -18.41 8.05 -2.03
C ASN A 101 -18.19 6.62 -2.54
N ARG A 102 -17.10 5.97 -2.20
CA ARG A 102 -16.92 4.55 -2.52
C ARG A 102 -17.61 3.71 -1.45
N LYS A 103 -18.77 3.19 -1.79
CA LYS A 103 -19.38 2.12 -1.00
C LYS A 103 -18.42 0.92 -1.00
N PRO A 104 -18.24 0.27 0.15
CA PRO A 104 -17.43 -0.93 0.23
C PRO A 104 -17.97 -2.05 -0.66
#